data_dcf49d755d9f43b08b55144f15452296
#
_entry.id   dcf49d755d9f43b08b55144f15452296
#
_cell.length_a   1.000
_cell.length_b   1.000
_cell.length_c   1.000
_cell.angle_alpha   90.00
_cell.angle_beta   90.00
_cell.angle_gamma   90.00
#
_symmetry.space_group_name_H-M   'P 1'
#
loop_
_entity.id
_entity.type
_entity.pdbx_description
1 polymer ?
#
loop_
_entity_poly.entity_id
_entity_poly.type
_entity_poly.pdbx_seq_one_letter_code
_entity_poly.pdbx_strand_id
1 'polypeptide(L)'
;MKNDIRNKQDIIQIVNTFYEKVKQDPVIGHFFNDVMKVDWDKHLPKMYNFWDNVVFYTNNYTGNPMQVHKNIHALHSFKAADFKQWYQLFVATVDELFEGDNAELIKQRALSIATIMQIKIVAVQEKNSLNII
;
A
#
# COMPACT_ATOMS: atom_id res chain seq x y z
N MET A 1 -23.54 -5.79 -12.16
CA MET A 1 -23.18 -6.12 -10.78
C MET A 1 -21.73 -6.55 -10.70
N LYS A 2 -21.01 -6.03 -9.73
CA LYS A 2 -19.61 -6.42 -9.52
C LYS A 2 -19.56 -7.71 -8.72
N ASN A 3 -18.56 -8.53 -9.01
CA ASN A 3 -18.29 -9.73 -8.24
C ASN A 3 -17.41 -9.41 -7.03
N ASP A 4 -17.42 -10.31 -6.05
CA ASP A 4 -16.44 -10.25 -4.97
C ASP A 4 -15.09 -10.80 -5.45
N ILE A 5 -14.04 -10.54 -4.68
CA ILE A 5 -12.69 -11.07 -4.92
C ILE A 5 -12.73 -12.57 -4.67
N ARG A 6 -12.35 -13.39 -5.67
CA ARG A 6 -12.51 -14.85 -5.64
C ARG A 6 -11.20 -15.61 -5.64
N ASN A 7 -10.14 -15.01 -6.18
CA ASN A 7 -8.88 -15.73 -6.40
C ASN A 7 -7.72 -14.75 -6.57
N LYS A 8 -6.52 -15.29 -6.75
CA LYS A 8 -5.30 -14.50 -6.92
C LYS A 8 -5.33 -13.62 -8.16
N GLN A 9 -6.00 -14.05 -9.24
CA GLN A 9 -6.10 -13.23 -10.46
C GLN A 9 -6.84 -11.92 -10.17
N ASP A 10 -7.85 -11.97 -9.32
CA ASP A 10 -8.58 -10.77 -8.90
C ASP A 10 -7.67 -9.85 -8.07
N ILE A 11 -6.86 -10.41 -7.20
CA ILE A 11 -5.85 -9.67 -6.43
C ILE A 11 -4.84 -8.99 -7.37
N ILE A 12 -4.35 -9.70 -8.36
CA ILE A 12 -3.40 -9.16 -9.34
C ILE A 12 -4.02 -7.96 -10.07
N GLN A 13 -5.28 -8.07 -10.45
CA GLN A 13 -6.01 -6.96 -11.10
C GLN A 13 -6.08 -5.73 -10.20
N ILE A 14 -6.40 -5.91 -8.92
CA ILE A 14 -6.44 -4.80 -7.95
C ILE A 14 -5.07 -4.14 -7.86
N VAL A 15 -4.03 -4.94 -7.64
CA VAL A 15 -2.67 -4.41 -7.42
C VAL A 15 -2.19 -3.65 -8.65
N ASN A 16 -2.36 -4.20 -9.83
CA ASN A 16 -1.93 -3.54 -11.06
C ASN A 16 -2.68 -2.25 -11.31
N THR A 17 -3.98 -2.25 -11.16
CA THR A 17 -4.82 -1.06 -11.35
C THR A 17 -4.47 0.01 -10.33
N PHE A 18 -4.28 -0.39 -9.08
CA PHE A 18 -3.90 0.51 -8.00
C PHE A 18 -2.58 1.21 -8.28
N TYR A 19 -1.52 0.46 -8.63
CA TYR A 19 -0.22 1.06 -8.86
C TYR A 19 -0.15 1.89 -10.15
N GLU A 20 -0.97 1.59 -11.16
CA GLU A 20 -1.11 2.50 -12.29
C GLU A 20 -1.64 3.86 -11.86
N LYS A 21 -2.61 3.88 -10.95
CA LYS A 21 -3.11 5.14 -10.37
C LYS A 21 -2.05 5.84 -9.53
N VAL A 22 -1.31 5.08 -8.71
CA VAL A 22 -0.24 5.62 -7.86
C VAL A 22 0.84 6.30 -8.69
N LYS A 23 1.30 5.64 -9.76
CA LYS A 23 2.35 6.19 -10.63
C LYS A 23 1.98 7.55 -11.22
N GLN A 24 0.69 7.77 -11.48
CA GLN A 24 0.18 8.98 -12.10
C GLN A 24 -0.36 9.99 -11.09
N ASP A 25 -0.38 9.65 -9.82
CA ASP A 25 -0.97 10.51 -8.80
C ASP A 25 -0.08 11.72 -8.52
N PRO A 26 -0.63 12.94 -8.54
CA PRO A 26 0.18 14.14 -8.32
C PRO A 26 0.68 14.29 -6.88
N VAL A 27 0.08 13.61 -5.92
CA VAL A 27 0.46 13.73 -4.51
C VAL A 27 1.55 12.73 -4.14
N ILE A 28 1.38 11.44 -4.49
CA ILE A 28 2.28 10.38 -4.02
C ILE A 28 3.09 9.70 -5.13
N GLY A 29 2.77 9.94 -6.39
CA GLY A 29 3.45 9.26 -7.50
C GLY A 29 4.96 9.48 -7.50
N HIS A 30 5.40 10.69 -7.21
CA HIS A 30 6.83 11.02 -7.21
C HIS A 30 7.63 10.23 -6.17
N PHE A 31 7.02 9.86 -5.03
CA PHE A 31 7.71 9.02 -4.04
C PHE A 31 8.12 7.69 -4.65
N PHE A 32 7.23 7.08 -5.43
CA PHE A 32 7.48 5.77 -6.04
C PHE A 32 8.39 5.87 -7.26
N ASN A 33 8.18 6.88 -8.11
CA ASN A 33 8.89 7.00 -9.38
C ASN A 33 10.27 7.64 -9.24
N ASP A 34 10.37 8.72 -8.45
CA ASP A 34 11.56 9.57 -8.42
C ASP A 34 12.40 9.36 -7.18
N VAL A 35 11.78 9.23 -6.02
CA VAL A 35 12.50 9.15 -4.75
C VAL A 35 12.92 7.72 -4.48
N MET A 36 11.98 6.76 -4.50
CA MET A 36 12.27 5.35 -4.24
C MET A 36 12.80 4.61 -5.45
N LYS A 37 12.46 5.08 -6.63
CA LYS A 37 12.82 4.43 -7.90
C LYS A 37 12.48 2.96 -7.87
N VAL A 38 11.21 2.67 -7.55
CA VAL A 38 10.72 1.31 -7.35
C VAL A 38 10.99 0.45 -8.58
N ASP A 39 11.58 -0.72 -8.38
CA ASP A 39 11.69 -1.74 -9.41
C ASP A 39 10.35 -2.48 -9.48
N TRP A 40 9.51 -2.06 -10.40
CA TRP A 40 8.15 -2.60 -10.52
C TRP A 40 8.12 -4.08 -10.84
N ASP A 41 9.09 -4.58 -11.62
CA ASP A 41 9.15 -5.99 -11.95
C ASP A 41 9.36 -6.87 -10.72
N LYS A 42 10.05 -6.36 -9.72
CA LYS A 42 10.26 -7.05 -8.44
C LYS A 42 9.19 -6.74 -7.42
N HIS A 43 8.69 -5.51 -7.39
CA HIS A 43 7.75 -5.05 -6.38
C HIS A 43 6.35 -5.65 -6.58
N LEU A 44 5.86 -5.65 -7.82
CA LEU A 44 4.49 -6.09 -8.08
C LEU A 44 4.24 -7.54 -7.67
N PRO A 45 5.11 -8.53 -8.03
CA PRO A 45 4.89 -9.90 -7.57
C PRO A 45 4.86 -10.06 -6.06
N LYS A 46 5.67 -9.28 -5.34
CA LYS A 46 5.65 -9.28 -3.86
C LYS A 46 4.31 -8.78 -3.33
N MET A 47 3.74 -7.78 -3.97
CA MET A 47 2.45 -7.22 -3.56
C MET A 47 1.31 -8.16 -3.91
N TYR A 48 1.38 -8.88 -5.04
CA TYR A 48 0.40 -9.91 -5.35
C TYR A 48 0.34 -10.95 -4.23
N ASN A 49 1.49 -11.46 -3.82
CA ASN A 49 1.58 -12.47 -2.78
C ASN A 49 1.15 -11.93 -1.42
N PHE A 50 1.52 -10.69 -1.11
CA PHE A 50 1.14 -10.04 0.14
C PHE A 50 -0.39 -9.94 0.28
N TRP A 51 -1.05 -9.37 -0.73
CA TRP A 51 -2.50 -9.18 -0.68
C TRP A 51 -3.27 -10.48 -0.79
N ASP A 52 -2.76 -11.44 -1.58
CA ASP A 52 -3.33 -12.78 -1.65
C ASP A 52 -3.30 -13.45 -0.28
N ASN A 53 -2.18 -13.35 0.44
CA ASN A 53 -2.07 -13.87 1.80
C ASN A 53 -3.03 -13.14 2.77
N VAL A 54 -3.18 -11.83 2.65
CA VAL A 54 -4.07 -11.05 3.51
C VAL A 54 -5.52 -11.51 3.38
N VAL A 55 -5.99 -11.76 2.15
CA VAL A 55 -7.39 -12.12 1.89
C VAL A 55 -7.63 -13.61 2.06
N PHE A 56 -6.73 -14.46 1.57
CA PHE A 56 -6.95 -15.91 1.48
C PHE A 56 -6.05 -16.75 2.39
N TYR A 57 -5.21 -16.14 3.22
CA TYR A 57 -4.32 -16.83 4.17
C TYR A 57 -3.42 -17.89 3.51
N THR A 58 -2.83 -17.53 2.37
CA THR A 58 -2.06 -18.48 1.55
C THR A 58 -0.66 -18.80 2.08
N ASN A 59 -0.13 -18.00 3.00
CA ASN A 59 1.24 -18.09 3.52
C ASN A 59 2.34 -17.96 2.46
N ASN A 60 2.02 -17.37 1.30
CA ASN A 60 2.98 -17.20 0.22
C ASN A 60 3.88 -15.97 0.39
N TYR A 61 3.57 -15.11 1.34
CA TYR A 61 4.33 -13.89 1.56
C TYR A 61 5.24 -14.05 2.77
N THR A 62 6.55 -13.89 2.57
CA THR A 62 7.56 -13.99 3.61
C THR A 62 8.24 -12.66 3.94
N GLY A 63 7.96 -11.61 3.16
CA GLY A 63 8.54 -10.29 3.38
C GLY A 63 7.86 -9.53 4.51
N ASN A 64 8.44 -8.37 4.85
CA ASN A 64 7.91 -7.49 5.87
C ASN A 64 7.59 -6.13 5.24
N PRO A 65 6.32 -5.82 4.94
CA PRO A 65 5.97 -4.55 4.30
C PRO A 65 6.29 -3.34 5.18
N MET A 66 6.26 -3.52 6.50
CA MET A 66 6.62 -2.44 7.43
C MET A 66 8.11 -2.10 7.32
N GLN A 67 8.96 -3.10 7.15
CA GLN A 67 10.40 -2.87 7.01
C GLN A 67 10.71 -2.14 5.70
N VAL A 68 10.07 -2.55 4.61
CA VAL A 68 10.25 -1.89 3.31
C VAL A 68 9.84 -0.43 3.40
N HIS A 69 8.67 -0.15 3.97
CA HIS A 69 8.18 1.22 4.11
C HIS A 69 8.97 2.04 5.12
N LYS A 70 9.55 1.42 6.14
CA LYS A 70 10.47 2.10 7.06
C LYS A 70 11.74 2.57 6.36
N ASN A 71 12.25 1.78 5.43
CA ASN A 71 13.41 2.21 4.64
C ASN A 71 13.07 3.38 3.72
N ILE A 72 11.82 3.42 3.31
CA ILE A 72 11.28 4.47 2.45
C ILE A 72 11.11 5.78 3.19
N HIS A 73 11.10 5.79 4.45
CA HIS A 73 10.91 6.98 5.23
C HIS A 73 12.23 7.66 5.50
N ALA A 74 13.29 7.11 5.14
CA ALA A 74 14.47 7.89 4.84
C ALA A 74 14.04 9.03 3.93
N LEU A 75 12.86 8.90 3.37
CA LEU A 75 12.02 9.89 2.77
C LEU A 75 11.33 10.72 3.85
N HIS A 76 12.00 11.72 4.32
CA HIS A 76 11.55 12.58 5.42
C HIS A 76 10.26 13.30 5.16
N SER A 77 9.72 13.23 3.96
CA SER A 77 8.58 14.05 3.56
C SER A 77 7.27 13.28 3.49
N PHE A 78 7.24 11.99 3.86
CA PHE A 78 6.01 11.21 3.83
C PHE A 78 5.13 11.62 5.03
N LYS A 79 3.97 12.21 4.73
CA LYS A 79 3.10 12.84 5.72
C LYS A 79 1.78 12.09 5.87
N ALA A 80 1.00 12.45 6.88
CA ALA A 80 -0.34 11.88 7.10
C ALA A 80 -1.22 11.99 5.86
N ALA A 81 -1.16 13.12 5.15
CA ALA A 81 -1.93 13.31 3.93
C ALA A 81 -1.53 12.32 2.82
N ASP A 82 -0.27 11.92 2.76
CA ASP A 82 0.22 10.97 1.76
C ASP A 82 -0.31 9.56 2.02
N PHE A 83 -0.37 9.13 3.28
CA PHE A 83 -0.99 7.86 3.67
C PHE A 83 -2.49 7.86 3.38
N LYS A 84 -3.16 8.97 3.64
CA LYS A 84 -4.58 9.12 3.33
C LYS A 84 -4.82 9.00 1.82
N GLN A 85 -3.99 9.63 1.01
CA GLN A 85 -4.09 9.55 -0.44
C GLN A 85 -3.87 8.13 -0.95
N TRP A 86 -2.86 7.43 -0.43
CA TRP A 86 -2.60 6.03 -0.74
C TRP A 86 -3.84 5.16 -0.45
N TYR A 87 -4.42 5.33 0.74
CA TYR A 87 -5.61 4.58 1.13
C TYR A 87 -6.82 4.90 0.23
N GLN A 88 -7.04 6.19 -0.05
CA GLN A 88 -8.16 6.59 -0.91
C GLN A 88 -8.04 6.02 -2.32
N LEU A 89 -6.85 5.99 -2.88
CA LEU A 89 -6.61 5.38 -4.19
C LEU A 89 -6.88 3.87 -4.15
N PHE A 90 -6.49 3.21 -3.07
CA PHE A 90 -6.73 1.79 -2.90
C PHE A 90 -8.23 1.47 -2.81
N VAL A 91 -8.95 2.20 -1.98
CA VAL A 91 -10.41 2.04 -1.85
C VAL A 91 -11.13 2.28 -3.18
N ALA A 92 -10.76 3.36 -3.88
CA ALA A 92 -11.34 3.67 -5.17
C ALA A 92 -11.10 2.54 -6.19
N THR A 93 -9.92 1.95 -6.16
CA THR A 93 -9.58 0.84 -7.05
C THR A 93 -10.43 -0.40 -6.74
N VAL A 94 -10.54 -0.77 -5.47
CA VAL A 94 -11.34 -1.93 -5.07
C VAL A 94 -12.81 -1.71 -5.43
N ASP A 95 -13.35 -0.54 -5.11
CA ASP A 95 -14.76 -0.22 -5.38
C ASP A 95 -15.08 -0.19 -6.88
N GLU A 96 -14.11 0.20 -7.70
CA GLU A 96 -14.25 0.18 -9.15
C GLU A 96 -14.39 -1.23 -9.70
N LEU A 97 -13.67 -2.19 -9.12
CA LEU A 97 -13.50 -3.53 -9.68
C LEU A 97 -14.35 -4.60 -8.99
N PHE A 98 -14.57 -4.50 -7.70
CA PHE A 98 -15.18 -5.56 -6.90
C PHE A 98 -16.14 -5.05 -5.85
N GLU A 99 -17.02 -5.96 -5.38
CA GLU A 99 -18.00 -5.67 -4.34
C GLU A 99 -18.31 -6.97 -3.59
N GLY A 100 -18.26 -6.96 -2.27
CA GLY A 100 -18.57 -8.12 -1.43
C GLY A 100 -17.72 -8.18 -0.17
N ASP A 101 -17.81 -9.31 0.53
CA ASP A 101 -17.14 -9.47 1.84
C ASP A 101 -15.62 -9.39 1.74
N ASN A 102 -15.02 -10.01 0.72
CA ASN A 102 -13.57 -9.93 0.53
C ASN A 102 -13.14 -8.53 0.10
N ALA A 103 -13.96 -7.84 -0.72
CA ALA A 103 -13.71 -6.44 -1.07
C ALA A 103 -13.70 -5.55 0.17
N GLU A 104 -14.64 -5.74 1.09
CA GLU A 104 -14.66 -5.00 2.35
C GLU A 104 -13.47 -5.36 3.24
N LEU A 105 -13.12 -6.64 3.31
CA LEU A 105 -11.98 -7.11 4.11
C LEU A 105 -10.68 -6.47 3.63
N ILE A 106 -10.41 -6.49 2.34
CA ILE A 106 -9.14 -5.94 1.81
C ILE A 106 -9.05 -4.43 2.05
N LYS A 107 -10.17 -3.71 1.95
CA LYS A 107 -10.20 -2.27 2.27
C LYS A 107 -9.92 -2.01 3.75
N GLN A 108 -10.49 -2.81 4.65
CA GLN A 108 -10.22 -2.69 6.09
C GLN A 108 -8.75 -2.98 6.42
N ARG A 109 -8.16 -3.98 5.78
CA ARG A 109 -6.73 -4.30 5.97
C ARG A 109 -5.84 -3.18 5.45
N ALA A 110 -6.20 -2.58 4.32
CA ALA A 110 -5.46 -1.43 3.79
C ALA A 110 -5.50 -0.24 4.75
N LEU A 111 -6.65 0.03 5.35
CA LEU A 111 -6.78 1.09 6.37
C LEU A 111 -5.88 0.81 7.58
N SER A 112 -5.88 -0.41 8.08
CA SER A 112 -5.04 -0.80 9.22
C SER A 112 -3.56 -0.63 8.90
N ILE A 113 -3.13 -1.04 7.71
CA ILE A 113 -1.74 -0.90 7.26
C ILE A 113 -1.35 0.57 7.17
N ALA A 114 -2.18 1.39 6.53
CA ALA A 114 -1.91 2.83 6.39
C ALA A 114 -1.81 3.50 7.77
N THR A 115 -2.69 3.15 8.68
CA THR A 115 -2.72 3.72 10.05
C THR A 115 -1.45 3.33 10.81
N ILE A 116 -1.07 2.06 10.79
CA ILE A 116 0.11 1.57 11.51
C ILE A 116 1.39 2.18 10.93
N MET A 117 1.51 2.24 9.61
CA MET A 117 2.66 2.86 8.96
C MET A 117 2.77 4.35 9.30
N GLN A 118 1.66 5.05 9.27
CA GLN A 118 1.63 6.47 9.64
C GLN A 118 2.13 6.69 11.05
N ILE A 119 1.64 5.91 12.02
CA ILE A 119 2.05 6.01 13.42
C ILE A 119 3.56 5.77 13.55
N LYS A 120 4.08 4.72 12.92
CA LYS A 120 5.50 4.36 13.04
C LYS A 120 6.42 5.37 12.36
N ILE A 121 6.04 5.86 11.17
CA ILE A 121 6.87 6.81 10.44
C ILE A 121 6.88 8.16 11.10
N VAL A 122 5.73 8.66 11.56
CA VAL A 122 5.64 9.92 12.28
C VAL A 122 6.43 9.86 13.60
N ALA A 123 6.35 8.74 14.33
CA ALA A 123 7.14 8.54 15.56
C ALA A 123 8.64 8.62 15.30
N VAL A 124 9.12 8.01 14.19
CA VAL A 124 10.53 8.07 13.80
C VAL A 124 10.94 9.50 13.44
N GLN A 125 10.10 10.21 12.69
CA GLN A 125 10.37 11.61 12.32
C GLN A 125 10.44 12.51 13.55
N GLU A 126 9.52 12.36 14.50
CA GLU A 126 9.53 13.13 15.75
C GLU A 126 10.78 12.84 16.58
N LYS A 127 11.17 11.56 16.69
CA LYS A 127 12.38 11.17 17.40
C LYS A 127 13.62 11.81 16.77
N ASN A 128 13.70 11.80 15.44
CA ASN A 128 14.82 12.42 14.72
C ASN A 128 14.85 13.94 14.94
N SER A 129 13.69 14.57 14.94
CA SER A 129 13.61 16.02 15.21
C SER A 129 14.08 16.36 16.61
N LEU A 130 13.72 15.55 17.62
CA LEU A 130 14.17 15.75 19.00
C LEU A 130 15.67 15.55 19.15
N ASN A 131 16.26 14.66 18.37
CA ASN A 131 17.70 14.40 18.42
C ASN A 131 18.53 15.51 17.76
N ILE A 132 17.92 16.38 17.00
CA ILE A 132 18.58 17.52 16.35
C ILE A 132 18.73 18.71 17.32
N ILE A 133 17.93 18.72 18.36
CA ILE A 133 17.96 19.74 19.39
C ILE A 133 19.01 19.39 20.45
#